data_eb24cf2bc2336d8506be7238b40e1e66
#
_entry.id   eb24cf2bc2336d8506be7238b40e1e66
#
_cell.length_a   1.000
_cell.length_b   1.000
_cell.length_c   1.000
_cell.angle_alpha   90.00
_cell.angle_beta   90.00
_cell.angle_gamma   90.00
#
_symmetry.space_group_name_H-M   'P 1'
#
loop_
_entity.id
_entity.type
_entity.pdbx_description
1 polymer ?
#
loop_
_entity_poly.entity_id
_entity_poly.type
_entity_poly.pdbx_seq_one_letter_code
_entity_poly.pdbx_strand_id
1 'polypeptide(L)'
;GGSGGGFSGGTGRDTASTTSNQGEGTSGASGQSTAANGNGGGGAQADSGHGGAGGGNGTAGAAGTGNGSNSGGSTAGSADLTTMVFGGVGGGGQRASTAANEFGGGGSGGGCIFFYGATTTVTGAITSNGGKGGIAYWDGGGGAGGSVLIKAQTATLGSSLITATGGQCGDT
;
A
#
# COMPACT_ATOMS: atom_id res chain seq x y z
N GLY A 1 -12.72 -13.35 3.02
CA GLY A 1 -12.58 -12.31 4.01
C GLY A 1 -13.35 -11.08 3.55
N GLY A 2 -14.18 -10.46 4.42
CA GLY A 2 -14.87 -9.23 4.08
C GLY A 2 -13.84 -8.16 3.70
N SER A 3 -14.12 -7.40 2.66
CA SER A 3 -13.38 -6.19 2.36
C SER A 3 -13.55 -5.23 3.54
N GLY A 4 -12.58 -5.18 4.44
CA GLY A 4 -12.52 -4.11 5.42
C GLY A 4 -12.53 -2.78 4.66
N GLY A 5 -13.24 -1.77 5.17
CA GLY A 5 -13.23 -0.43 4.58
C GLY A 5 -11.80 0.10 4.60
N GLY A 6 -11.11 -0.10 3.51
CA GLY A 6 -9.73 0.34 3.24
C GLY A 6 -9.66 0.90 1.82
N PHE A 7 -8.53 1.45 1.49
CA PHE A 7 -8.25 1.94 0.14
C PHE A 7 -8.12 0.78 -0.86
N SER A 8 -8.55 0.98 -2.09
CA SER A 8 -8.48 0.00 -3.18
C SER A 8 -7.13 0.05 -3.90
N GLY A 9 -6.61 -1.13 -4.28
CA GLY A 9 -5.37 -1.27 -5.04
C GLY A 9 -5.41 -0.60 -6.40
N GLY A 10 -4.27 -0.07 -6.84
CA GLY A 10 -4.11 0.44 -8.19
C GLY A 10 -4.29 -0.69 -9.22
N THR A 11 -5.13 -0.48 -10.21
CA THR A 11 -5.32 -1.45 -11.29
C THR A 11 -4.16 -1.35 -12.29
N GLY A 12 -3.52 -2.47 -12.59
CA GLY A 12 -2.56 -2.58 -13.69
C GLY A 12 -3.26 -2.45 -15.05
N ARG A 13 -2.51 -2.12 -16.09
CA ARG A 13 -3.04 -1.95 -17.45
C ARG A 13 -2.15 -2.60 -18.51
N ASP A 14 -2.80 -3.05 -19.58
CA ASP A 14 -2.20 -3.79 -20.70
C ASP A 14 -2.07 -2.98 -22.00
N THR A 15 -2.40 -1.69 -21.98
CA THR A 15 -2.36 -0.86 -23.19
C THR A 15 -1.16 0.09 -23.16
N ALA A 16 -0.40 0.10 -24.25
CA ALA A 16 0.81 0.91 -24.41
C ALA A 16 0.58 2.44 -24.35
N SER A 17 -0.68 2.90 -24.35
CA SER A 17 -0.99 4.33 -24.44
C SER A 17 -1.59 4.95 -23.17
N THR A 18 -1.78 4.18 -22.10
CA THR A 18 -2.42 4.69 -20.89
C THR A 18 -1.65 4.33 -19.62
N THR A 19 -1.35 5.31 -18.80
CA THR A 19 -0.78 5.11 -17.46
C THR A 19 -1.68 4.23 -16.58
N SER A 20 -1.11 3.34 -15.80
CA SER A 20 -1.83 2.52 -14.82
C SER A 20 -2.41 3.37 -13.69
N ASN A 21 -3.37 2.83 -12.96
CA ASN A 21 -3.98 3.55 -11.86
C ASN A 21 -3.04 3.62 -10.65
N GLN A 22 -3.05 4.77 -9.99
CA GLN A 22 -2.51 4.94 -8.64
C GLN A 22 -3.19 3.99 -7.67
N GLY A 23 -2.55 3.70 -6.54
CA GLY A 23 -3.22 3.19 -5.36
C GLY A 23 -4.07 4.28 -4.70
N GLU A 24 -5.18 3.91 -4.07
CA GLU A 24 -5.93 4.85 -3.25
C GLU A 24 -5.13 5.27 -2.02
N GLY A 25 -5.40 6.48 -1.55
CA GLY A 25 -4.71 7.07 -0.42
C GLY A 25 -5.48 8.24 0.17
N THR A 26 -4.82 9.00 1.02
CA THR A 26 -5.41 10.15 1.72
C THR A 26 -5.90 11.28 0.81
N SER A 27 -5.50 11.30 -0.45
CA SER A 27 -5.98 12.27 -1.44
C SER A 27 -7.26 11.86 -2.18
N GLY A 28 -7.88 10.76 -1.77
CA GLY A 28 -9.16 10.29 -2.31
C GLY A 28 -9.02 9.18 -3.36
N ALA A 29 -9.99 9.10 -4.27
CA ALA A 29 -10.04 8.04 -5.28
C ALA A 29 -8.83 8.07 -6.23
N SER A 30 -8.38 6.88 -6.62
CA SER A 30 -7.27 6.72 -7.55
C SER A 30 -7.64 7.11 -8.99
N GLY A 31 -6.67 7.63 -9.72
CA GLY A 31 -6.76 7.93 -11.14
C GLY A 31 -5.57 7.39 -11.91
N GLN A 32 -5.53 7.61 -13.21
CA GLN A 32 -4.36 7.27 -14.05
C GLN A 32 -3.27 8.32 -13.86
N SER A 33 -2.27 8.03 -13.04
CA SER A 33 -1.16 8.95 -12.80
C SER A 33 0.07 8.24 -12.26
N THR A 34 1.25 8.72 -12.62
CA THR A 34 2.53 8.30 -12.05
C THR A 34 2.83 8.97 -10.70
N ALA A 35 2.14 10.05 -10.37
CA ALA A 35 2.29 10.73 -9.09
C ALA A 35 1.70 9.90 -7.94
N ALA A 36 2.15 10.13 -6.74
CA ALA A 36 1.52 9.58 -5.54
C ALA A 36 0.12 10.18 -5.32
N ASN A 37 -0.82 9.39 -4.81
CA ASN A 37 -2.17 9.82 -4.43
C ASN A 37 -2.24 10.00 -2.91
N GLY A 38 -1.66 11.08 -2.39
CA GLY A 38 -1.39 11.17 -0.97
C GLY A 38 -0.43 10.07 -0.53
N ASN A 39 -0.85 9.18 0.37
CA ASN A 39 -0.05 8.01 0.75
C ASN A 39 -0.25 6.78 -0.16
N GLY A 40 -1.11 6.85 -1.18
CA GLY A 40 -1.20 5.82 -2.22
C GLY A 40 -0.06 5.92 -3.24
N GLY A 41 0.49 4.80 -3.68
CA GLY A 41 1.58 4.74 -4.67
C GLY A 41 1.12 5.11 -6.08
N GLY A 42 1.97 5.78 -6.85
CA GLY A 42 1.73 6.12 -8.26
C GLY A 42 1.63 4.89 -9.16
N GLY A 43 0.81 4.97 -10.19
CA GLY A 43 0.71 3.94 -11.22
C GLY A 43 1.89 3.99 -12.18
N ALA A 44 2.17 2.90 -12.85
CA ALA A 44 3.24 2.83 -13.84
C ALA A 44 2.95 3.68 -15.08
N GLN A 45 3.99 4.29 -15.63
CA GLN A 45 3.88 5.17 -16.79
C GLN A 45 3.53 4.38 -18.06
N ALA A 46 2.77 5.01 -18.98
CA ALA A 46 2.51 4.50 -20.31
C ALA A 46 3.81 4.30 -21.12
N ASP A 47 3.78 3.39 -22.08
CA ASP A 47 4.77 3.16 -23.15
C ASP A 47 6.06 2.44 -22.80
N SER A 48 6.35 2.04 -21.55
CA SER A 48 7.71 1.56 -21.28
C SER A 48 7.84 0.41 -20.27
N GLY A 49 6.79 -0.34 -19.98
CA GLY A 49 6.90 -1.46 -19.02
C GLY A 49 7.52 -1.05 -17.67
N HIS A 50 6.70 -0.84 -16.67
CA HIS A 50 7.14 -0.36 -15.37
C HIS A 50 6.34 -1.03 -14.24
N GLY A 51 7.00 -1.26 -13.11
CA GLY A 51 6.36 -1.67 -11.87
C GLY A 51 5.62 -0.50 -11.21
N GLY A 52 4.53 -0.78 -10.51
CA GLY A 52 3.81 0.20 -9.70
C GLY A 52 4.61 0.62 -8.48
N ALA A 53 4.38 1.84 -8.00
CA ALA A 53 5.00 2.38 -6.79
C ALA A 53 4.33 1.88 -5.51
N GLY A 54 5.07 1.75 -4.42
CA GLY A 54 4.56 1.33 -3.12
C GLY A 54 3.72 2.40 -2.41
N GLY A 55 2.77 1.97 -1.61
CA GLY A 55 2.02 2.84 -0.68
C GLY A 55 2.88 3.30 0.50
N GLY A 56 2.50 4.41 1.13
CA GLY A 56 3.15 5.00 2.31
C GLY A 56 2.24 5.03 3.54
N ASN A 57 2.82 5.22 4.70
CA ASN A 57 2.15 5.52 5.96
C ASN A 57 3.18 6.20 6.91
N GLY A 58 3.62 5.59 8.00
CA GLY A 58 4.68 6.12 8.86
C GLY A 58 6.00 6.41 8.15
N THR A 59 6.25 5.77 7.01
CA THR A 59 7.34 6.07 6.06
C THR A 59 6.77 6.18 4.65
N ALA A 60 7.49 6.90 3.79
CA ALA A 60 7.11 6.96 2.37
C ALA A 60 7.28 5.59 1.70
N GLY A 61 6.41 5.29 0.74
CA GLY A 61 6.53 4.14 -0.13
C GLY A 61 7.71 4.26 -1.10
N ALA A 62 8.20 3.12 -1.58
CA ALA A 62 9.24 3.11 -2.59
C ALA A 62 8.68 3.52 -3.96
N ALA A 63 9.50 4.20 -4.76
CA ALA A 63 9.19 4.41 -6.18
C ALA A 63 9.13 3.06 -6.92
N GLY A 64 8.33 3.00 -7.96
CA GLY A 64 8.29 1.82 -8.82
C GLY A 64 9.55 1.68 -9.66
N THR A 65 9.76 0.47 -10.18
CA THR A 65 10.93 0.12 -11.00
C THR A 65 10.73 0.46 -12.46
N GLY A 66 11.82 0.73 -13.21
CA GLY A 66 11.81 1.01 -14.66
C GLY A 66 12.23 2.46 -14.98
N ASN A 67 12.17 2.83 -16.27
CA ASN A 67 12.63 4.15 -16.74
C ASN A 67 11.63 5.31 -16.50
N GLY A 68 10.47 5.05 -15.96
CA GLY A 68 9.44 6.05 -15.65
C GLY A 68 9.42 6.39 -14.16
N SER A 69 9.35 7.68 -13.85
CA SER A 69 9.27 8.17 -12.46
C SER A 69 7.85 8.04 -11.92
N ASN A 70 7.51 6.90 -11.33
CA ASN A 70 6.31 6.81 -10.52
C ASN A 70 6.67 6.96 -9.03
N SER A 71 5.96 7.84 -8.37
CA SER A 71 6.26 8.21 -6.99
C SER A 71 5.64 7.25 -6.00
N GLY A 72 6.42 6.83 -4.99
CA GLY A 72 5.88 6.16 -3.82
C GLY A 72 4.91 7.05 -3.04
N GLY A 73 3.97 6.44 -2.34
CA GLY A 73 3.04 7.16 -1.47
C GLY A 73 3.77 7.96 -0.40
N SER A 74 3.24 9.14 -0.08
CA SER A 74 3.82 9.99 0.97
C SER A 74 3.61 9.44 2.37
N THR A 75 4.40 9.91 3.33
CA THR A 75 4.13 9.72 4.77
C THR A 75 2.77 10.31 5.12
N ALA A 76 2.01 9.63 5.98
CA ALA A 76 0.69 10.07 6.42
C ALA A 76 0.46 9.74 7.90
N GLY A 77 -0.52 10.40 8.51
CA GLY A 77 -0.77 10.26 9.95
C GLY A 77 0.27 11.02 10.79
N SER A 78 0.26 10.75 12.09
CA SER A 78 1.22 11.34 13.04
C SER A 78 1.99 10.25 13.79
N ALA A 79 3.25 10.53 14.15
CA ALA A 79 4.12 9.56 14.82
C ALA A 79 3.60 9.13 16.20
N ASP A 80 2.85 10.00 16.88
CA ASP A 80 2.18 9.75 18.16
C ASP A 80 0.79 9.10 18.03
N LEU A 81 0.38 8.80 16.79
CA LEU A 81 -0.92 8.22 16.44
C LEU A 81 -2.15 9.05 16.91
N THR A 82 -1.98 10.36 17.15
CA THR A 82 -3.13 11.28 17.32
C THR A 82 -3.95 11.40 16.04
N THR A 83 -3.30 11.23 14.89
CA THR A 83 -3.95 11.06 13.59
C THR A 83 -3.59 9.68 13.03
N MET A 84 -4.55 8.77 13.07
CA MET A 84 -4.42 7.43 12.50
C MET A 84 -4.99 7.41 11.08
N VAL A 85 -4.26 6.81 10.15
CA VAL A 85 -4.69 6.63 8.76
C VAL A 85 -4.52 5.18 8.34
N PHE A 86 -5.27 4.77 7.33
CA PHE A 86 -5.03 3.50 6.64
C PHE A 86 -3.69 3.55 5.92
N GLY A 87 -3.02 2.43 5.83
CA GLY A 87 -1.86 2.29 4.95
C GLY A 87 -2.24 2.62 3.51
N GLY A 88 -1.41 3.39 2.83
CA GLY A 88 -1.60 3.68 1.41
C GLY A 88 -1.47 2.41 0.59
N VAL A 89 -2.19 2.35 -0.50
CA VAL A 89 -2.22 1.19 -1.40
C VAL A 89 -1.14 1.33 -2.47
N GLY A 90 -0.60 0.21 -2.95
CA GLY A 90 0.35 0.22 -4.07
C GLY A 90 -0.30 0.60 -5.40
N GLY A 91 0.45 1.21 -6.28
CA GLY A 91 0.07 1.49 -7.66
C GLY A 91 0.12 0.24 -8.55
N GLY A 92 -0.63 0.24 -9.64
CA GLY A 92 -0.62 -0.84 -10.63
C GLY A 92 0.64 -0.80 -11.52
N GLY A 93 1.15 -1.97 -11.89
CA GLY A 93 2.18 -2.13 -12.92
C GLY A 93 1.62 -1.96 -14.32
N GLN A 94 2.47 -1.73 -15.31
CA GLN A 94 2.07 -1.59 -16.71
C GLN A 94 3.05 -2.24 -17.67
N ARG A 95 2.51 -2.69 -18.80
CA ARG A 95 3.26 -3.23 -19.91
C ARG A 95 3.19 -2.36 -21.17
N ALA A 96 4.27 -2.39 -21.95
CA ALA A 96 4.39 -1.72 -23.24
C ALA A 96 3.89 -2.55 -24.45
N SER A 97 3.25 -3.73 -24.29
CA SER A 97 2.92 -4.66 -25.38
C SER A 97 1.57 -5.38 -25.18
N THR A 98 1.06 -5.98 -26.26
CA THR A 98 -0.28 -6.54 -26.39
C THR A 98 -0.50 -7.98 -25.88
N ALA A 99 0.41 -8.59 -25.15
CA ALA A 99 0.18 -9.93 -24.60
C ALA A 99 -0.51 -9.86 -23.23
N ALA A 100 -1.43 -10.77 -23.01
CA ALA A 100 -2.26 -10.82 -21.78
C ALA A 100 -1.44 -11.21 -20.54
N ASN A 101 -1.85 -10.71 -19.37
CA ASN A 101 -1.39 -11.10 -18.02
C ASN A 101 0.03 -10.65 -17.61
N GLU A 102 0.51 -9.49 -18.06
CA GLU A 102 1.86 -9.04 -17.75
C GLU A 102 1.91 -7.74 -16.90
N PHE A 103 0.83 -7.43 -16.18
CA PHE A 103 0.78 -6.29 -15.26
C PHE A 103 0.20 -6.73 -13.91
N GLY A 104 0.84 -6.32 -12.83
CA GLY A 104 0.41 -6.57 -11.45
C GLY A 104 -0.48 -5.46 -10.91
N GLY A 105 -1.54 -5.82 -10.19
CA GLY A 105 -2.29 -4.85 -9.40
C GLY A 105 -1.53 -4.46 -8.13
N GLY A 106 -1.77 -3.26 -7.59
CA GLY A 106 -1.19 -2.81 -6.34
C GLY A 106 -1.70 -3.60 -5.12
N GLY A 107 -0.85 -3.80 -4.13
CA GLY A 107 -1.19 -4.43 -2.86
C GLY A 107 -2.05 -3.52 -1.96
N SER A 108 -2.96 -4.09 -1.20
CA SER A 108 -3.82 -3.36 -0.27
C SER A 108 -3.05 -2.73 0.89
N GLY A 109 -3.51 -1.58 1.39
CA GLY A 109 -2.99 -0.99 2.62
C GLY A 109 -3.50 -1.69 3.88
N GLY A 110 -2.75 -1.60 4.96
CA GLY A 110 -3.17 -2.05 6.29
C GLY A 110 -4.24 -1.15 6.91
N GLY A 111 -5.06 -1.70 7.80
CA GLY A 111 -6.16 -1.01 8.48
C GLY A 111 -5.72 -0.16 9.68
N CYS A 112 -6.70 0.46 10.36
CA CYS A 112 -6.51 1.09 11.66
C CYS A 112 -7.06 0.19 12.77
N ILE A 113 -6.27 -0.05 13.79
CA ILE A 113 -6.65 -0.83 14.97
C ILE A 113 -6.48 0.04 16.21
N PHE A 114 -7.55 0.16 17.00
CA PHE A 114 -7.52 0.92 18.24
C PHE A 114 -8.08 0.09 19.39
N PHE A 115 -7.27 -0.08 20.45
CA PHE A 115 -7.68 -0.67 21.71
C PHE A 115 -7.60 0.34 22.84
N TYR A 116 -8.62 0.36 23.66
CA TYR A 116 -8.66 1.15 24.89
C TYR A 116 -9.16 0.31 26.06
N GLY A 117 -8.43 0.33 27.18
CA GLY A 117 -8.83 -0.42 28.37
C GLY A 117 -7.97 -0.12 29.61
N ALA A 118 -8.43 -0.54 30.79
CA ALA A 118 -7.62 -0.43 32.00
C ALA A 118 -6.45 -1.43 31.97
N THR A 119 -6.70 -2.65 31.52
CA THR A 119 -5.67 -3.69 31.35
C THR A 119 -5.81 -4.32 29.98
N THR A 120 -4.70 -4.44 29.26
CA THR A 120 -4.63 -5.10 27.96
C THR A 120 -3.54 -6.15 27.99
N THR A 121 -3.88 -7.41 27.65
CA THR A 121 -2.92 -8.50 27.48
C THR A 121 -3.03 -9.05 26.06
N VAL A 122 -1.94 -9.00 25.32
CA VAL A 122 -1.85 -9.53 23.96
C VAL A 122 -1.16 -10.88 24.01
N THR A 123 -1.91 -11.94 23.74
CA THR A 123 -1.42 -13.33 23.71
C THR A 123 -1.36 -13.91 22.30
N GLY A 124 -1.93 -13.23 21.32
CA GLY A 124 -1.93 -13.59 19.91
C GLY A 124 -1.47 -12.44 19.03
N ALA A 125 -1.39 -12.65 17.72
CA ALA A 125 -0.94 -11.64 16.78
C ALA A 125 -2.02 -10.57 16.54
N ILE A 126 -1.59 -9.30 16.57
CA ILE A 126 -2.33 -8.13 16.08
C ILE A 126 -1.62 -7.64 14.84
N THR A 127 -2.25 -7.76 13.67
CA THR A 127 -1.61 -7.43 12.40
C THR A 127 -2.40 -6.39 11.63
N SER A 128 -1.72 -5.34 11.21
CA SER A 128 -2.23 -4.33 10.31
C SER A 128 -1.27 -4.15 9.13
N ASN A 129 -0.86 -5.25 8.53
CA ASN A 129 0.15 -5.28 7.47
C ASN A 129 -0.46 -4.88 6.12
N GLY A 130 0.37 -4.28 5.27
CA GLY A 130 0.05 -4.07 3.86
C GLY A 130 0.13 -5.37 3.07
N GLY A 131 -0.66 -5.46 2.01
CA GLY A 131 -0.67 -6.58 1.08
C GLY A 131 0.48 -6.51 0.08
N LYS A 132 0.91 -7.67 -0.40
CA LYS A 132 1.87 -7.78 -1.50
C LYS A 132 1.24 -7.27 -2.79
N GLY A 133 2.01 -6.63 -3.65
CA GLY A 133 1.65 -6.31 -5.03
C GLY A 133 1.44 -7.58 -5.86
N GLY A 134 0.63 -7.48 -6.91
CA GLY A 134 0.42 -8.57 -7.84
C GLY A 134 1.71 -8.93 -8.59
N ILE A 135 1.94 -10.23 -8.74
CA ILE A 135 3.09 -10.78 -9.48
C ILE A 135 2.76 -10.78 -10.97
N ALA A 136 3.63 -10.21 -11.78
CA ALA A 136 3.53 -10.20 -13.23
C ALA A 136 4.92 -9.89 -13.81
N TYR A 137 5.04 -9.80 -15.13
CA TYR A 137 6.29 -9.33 -15.73
C TYR A 137 6.64 -7.89 -15.29
N TRP A 138 5.59 -7.07 -15.07
CA TRP A 138 5.69 -5.74 -14.46
C TRP A 138 4.81 -5.69 -13.21
N ASP A 139 5.43 -5.86 -12.09
CA ASP A 139 4.77 -6.04 -10.80
C ASP A 139 3.99 -4.81 -10.32
N GLY A 140 2.97 -5.08 -9.52
CA GLY A 140 2.32 -4.04 -8.75
C GLY A 140 3.15 -3.64 -7.52
N GLY A 141 3.01 -2.39 -7.08
CA GLY A 141 3.60 -1.91 -5.84
C GLY A 141 2.96 -2.55 -4.60
N GLY A 142 3.72 -2.78 -3.54
CA GLY A 142 3.17 -3.24 -2.26
C GLY A 142 2.37 -2.14 -1.54
N GLY A 143 1.39 -2.53 -0.74
CA GLY A 143 0.69 -1.59 0.15
C GLY A 143 1.47 -1.32 1.44
N ALA A 144 1.25 -0.17 2.07
CA ALA A 144 1.84 0.15 3.37
C ALA A 144 1.14 -0.56 4.52
N GLY A 145 1.85 -0.77 5.64
CA GLY A 145 1.21 -1.12 6.91
C GLY A 145 0.27 -0.02 7.38
N GLY A 146 -0.72 -0.39 8.19
CA GLY A 146 -1.66 0.55 8.77
C GLY A 146 -1.19 1.14 10.10
N SER A 147 -2.14 1.47 10.97
CA SER A 147 -1.89 2.08 12.27
C SER A 147 -2.46 1.21 13.40
N VAL A 148 -1.68 0.97 14.44
CA VAL A 148 -2.14 0.23 15.63
C VAL A 148 -1.88 1.08 16.87
N LEU A 149 -2.94 1.46 17.58
CA LEU A 149 -2.87 2.22 18.83
C LEU A 149 -3.51 1.42 19.99
N ILE A 150 -2.73 1.19 21.03
CA ILE A 150 -3.19 0.56 22.26
C ILE A 150 -3.02 1.57 23.42
N LYS A 151 -4.12 1.94 24.05
CA LYS A 151 -4.13 2.78 25.26
C LYS A 151 -4.63 1.96 26.44
N ALA A 152 -3.77 1.73 27.41
CA ALA A 152 -4.11 1.01 28.63
C ALA A 152 -3.35 1.58 29.83
N GLN A 153 -3.90 1.42 31.05
CA GLN A 153 -3.17 1.73 32.29
C GLN A 153 -2.07 0.68 32.54
N THR A 154 -2.37 -0.57 32.20
CA THR A 154 -1.40 -1.69 32.22
C THR A 154 -1.48 -2.45 30.93
N ALA A 155 -0.33 -2.66 30.25
CA ALA A 155 -0.27 -3.41 29.01
C ALA A 155 0.82 -4.48 29.08
N THR A 156 0.46 -5.71 28.70
CA THR A 156 1.38 -6.83 28.47
C THR A 156 1.27 -7.20 26.99
N LEU A 157 2.24 -6.79 26.17
CA LEU A 157 2.11 -6.84 24.72
C LEU A 157 2.82 -8.04 24.07
N GLY A 158 3.65 -8.76 24.84
CA GLY A 158 4.49 -9.83 24.29
C GLY A 158 5.59 -9.30 23.37
N SER A 159 6.29 -10.21 22.70
CA SER A 159 7.34 -9.87 21.73
C SER A 159 6.85 -10.17 20.31
N SER A 160 7.02 -9.21 19.40
CA SER A 160 6.70 -9.35 17.96
C SER A 160 5.26 -9.77 17.64
N LEU A 161 4.33 -9.57 18.58
CA LEU A 161 2.92 -9.90 18.38
C LEU A 161 2.14 -8.78 17.66
N ILE A 162 2.67 -7.55 17.63
CA ILE A 162 2.01 -6.42 17.01
C ILE A 162 2.82 -6.00 15.80
N THR A 163 2.21 -6.05 14.61
CA THR A 163 2.89 -5.69 13.36
C THR A 163 2.03 -4.78 12.48
N ALA A 164 2.70 -3.82 11.82
CA ALA A 164 2.13 -2.94 10.83
C ALA A 164 3.16 -2.71 9.71
N THR A 165 3.63 -3.80 9.11
CA THR A 165 4.66 -3.80 8.07
C THR A 165 4.06 -3.54 6.69
N GLY A 166 4.82 -2.88 5.81
CA GLY A 166 4.46 -2.79 4.40
C GLY A 166 4.55 -4.14 3.69
N GLY A 167 3.72 -4.32 2.67
CA GLY A 167 3.83 -5.43 1.72
C GLY A 167 4.98 -5.20 0.74
N GLN A 168 5.47 -6.29 0.17
CA GLN A 168 6.48 -6.23 -0.90
C GLN A 168 5.82 -5.90 -2.25
N CYS A 169 6.60 -5.40 -3.23
CA CYS A 169 6.20 -5.46 -4.63
C CYS A 169 6.01 -6.92 -5.06
N GLY A 170 5.40 -7.16 -6.21
CA GLY A 170 5.36 -8.49 -6.77
C GLY A 170 6.80 -8.94 -7.09
N ASP A 171 7.31 -9.99 -6.48
CA ASP A 171 8.57 -10.62 -6.86
C ASP A 171 8.26 -11.94 -7.57
N THR A 172 8.92 -12.16 -8.72
CA THR A 172 8.95 -13.45 -9.44
C THR A 172 9.94 -14.39 -8.81
#